data_b5e86f3deabf6736fc732d6164bff93f
#
_entry.id   b5e86f3deabf6736fc732d6164bff93f
#
_cell.length_a   1.000
_cell.length_b   1.000
_cell.length_c   1.000
_cell.angle_alpha   90.00
_cell.angle_beta   90.00
_cell.angle_gamma   90.00
#
_symmetry.space_group_name_H-M   'P 1'
#
loop_
_entity.id
_entity.type
_entity.pdbx_description
1 polymer ?
#
loop_
_entity_poly.entity_id
_entity_poly.type
_entity_poly.pdbx_seq_one_letter_code
_entity_poly.pdbx_strand_id
1 'polypeptide(L)'
;MYRFRIYPNKSQKELFARTFGCVRFVYNRMLAEKKEYYEKTGKILKVTPAKYKAEFPWLKEVDSLALCNAQLHLQTAYKNFFRDSSVGFPKFKSKKNPVRSYTTNCVNGNITLQNAKLKLPKAGWIRIKQHRSIDDRYILKGATVSQEADDKYYVSLLYAAEEAEHEIRPVKTAIGLDFSMSELYVDSHGAHADYPHFFRKSQEKLAREQRRLSHCEKGSSRYMKQKKKIARLHAHIARQRKDYLHKESRKITNFYDLVCIESLNMKEMSQDSRFGKSVHDNGWGMFTDFLSYKLERAGKK
;
A
#
# COMPACT_ATOMS: atom_id res chain seq x y z
N MET A 1 2.02 -11.35 -4.44
CA MET A 1 1.13 -10.81 -3.37
C MET A 1 -0.27 -10.58 -3.93
N TYR A 2 -1.31 -11.00 -3.20
CA TYR A 2 -2.72 -10.85 -3.58
C TYR A 2 -3.43 -9.93 -2.60
N ARG A 3 -4.11 -8.89 -3.10
CA ARG A 3 -4.85 -7.95 -2.25
C ARG A 3 -6.35 -8.10 -2.46
N PHE A 4 -7.07 -8.34 -1.36
CA PHE A 4 -8.52 -8.53 -1.37
C PHE A 4 -9.20 -7.60 -0.37
N ARG A 5 -10.46 -7.23 -0.66
CA ARG A 5 -11.30 -6.53 0.29
C ARG A 5 -11.87 -7.52 1.31
N ILE A 6 -11.86 -7.15 2.60
CA ILE A 6 -12.44 -7.93 3.69
C ILE A 6 -13.59 -7.16 4.34
N TYR A 7 -14.53 -7.90 4.94
CA TYR A 7 -15.74 -7.36 5.57
C TYR A 7 -15.81 -7.78 7.04
N PRO A 8 -15.01 -7.17 7.92
CA PRO A 8 -15.03 -7.50 9.35
C PRO A 8 -16.32 -7.03 10.01
N ASN A 9 -16.84 -7.83 10.95
CA ASN A 9 -17.93 -7.45 11.84
C ASN A 9 -17.47 -6.42 12.90
N LYS A 10 -18.38 -6.04 13.83
CA LYS A 10 -18.07 -5.02 14.84
C LYS A 10 -16.92 -5.44 15.76
N SER A 11 -16.96 -6.64 16.32
CA SER A 11 -15.92 -7.14 17.22
C SER A 11 -14.56 -7.28 16.53
N GLN A 12 -14.55 -7.74 15.28
CA GLN A 12 -13.33 -7.83 14.47
C GLN A 12 -12.75 -6.44 14.16
N LYS A 13 -13.58 -5.42 13.88
CA LYS A 13 -13.12 -4.04 13.70
C LYS A 13 -12.48 -3.48 14.97
N GLU A 14 -13.06 -3.77 16.12
CA GLU A 14 -12.50 -3.38 17.44
C GLU A 14 -11.16 -4.05 17.70
N LEU A 15 -11.05 -5.36 17.42
CA LEU A 15 -9.78 -6.09 17.51
C LEU A 15 -8.73 -5.52 16.57
N PHE A 16 -9.08 -5.22 15.32
CA PHE A 16 -8.14 -4.60 14.37
C PHE A 16 -7.70 -3.22 14.84
N ALA A 17 -8.61 -2.40 15.36
CA ALA A 17 -8.26 -1.08 15.89
C ALA A 17 -7.29 -1.18 17.07
N ARG A 18 -7.50 -2.15 17.99
CA ARG A 18 -6.55 -2.47 19.08
C ARG A 18 -5.21 -2.95 18.52
N THR A 19 -5.21 -3.87 17.57
CA THR A 19 -3.98 -4.40 16.96
C THR A 19 -3.17 -3.30 16.29
N PHE A 20 -3.81 -2.39 15.53
CA PHE A 20 -3.13 -1.21 14.96
C PHE A 20 -2.51 -0.32 16.03
N GLY A 21 -3.20 -0.16 17.16
CA GLY A 21 -2.69 0.58 18.32
C GLY A 21 -1.45 -0.09 18.92
N CYS A 22 -1.54 -1.40 19.18
CA CYS A 22 -0.48 -2.20 19.78
C CYS A 22 0.80 -2.24 18.94
N VAL A 23 0.68 -2.51 17.63
CA VAL A 23 1.86 -2.54 16.74
C VAL A 23 2.53 -1.17 16.61
N ARG A 24 1.74 -0.07 16.60
CA ARG A 24 2.29 1.28 16.62
C ARG A 24 3.00 1.57 17.95
N PHE A 25 2.39 1.20 19.06
CA PHE A 25 2.97 1.38 20.40
C PHE A 25 4.31 0.65 20.50
N VAL A 26 4.35 -0.64 20.17
CA VAL A 26 5.58 -1.46 20.23
C VAL A 26 6.67 -0.87 19.33
N TYR A 27 6.34 -0.52 18.10
CA TYR A 27 7.29 0.12 17.18
C TYR A 27 7.88 1.41 17.79
N ASN A 28 7.03 2.29 18.31
CA ASN A 28 7.45 3.58 18.86
C ASN A 28 8.25 3.41 20.14
N ARG A 29 7.84 2.50 21.03
CA ARG A 29 8.54 2.23 22.28
C ARG A 29 9.95 1.67 22.02
N MET A 30 10.05 0.71 21.09
CA MET A 30 11.34 0.16 20.69
C MET A 30 12.25 1.21 20.04
N LEU A 31 11.70 2.10 19.21
CA LEU A 31 12.47 3.18 18.61
C LEU A 31 12.99 4.15 19.66
N ALA A 32 12.13 4.55 20.62
CA ALA A 32 12.53 5.45 21.71
C ALA A 32 13.64 4.83 22.58
N GLU A 33 13.46 3.58 23.06
CA GLU A 33 14.44 2.91 23.90
C GLU A 33 15.78 2.68 23.19
N LYS A 34 15.75 2.31 21.89
CA LYS A 34 16.98 2.15 21.11
C LYS A 34 17.73 3.45 20.94
N LYS A 35 17.02 4.55 20.71
CA LYS A 35 17.61 5.89 20.57
C LYS A 35 18.25 6.32 21.89
N GLU A 36 17.51 6.26 22.99
CA GLU A 36 17.98 6.65 24.32
C GLU A 36 19.18 5.81 24.79
N TYR A 37 19.14 4.50 24.56
CA TYR A 37 20.24 3.61 24.91
C TYR A 37 21.51 3.90 24.11
N TYR A 38 21.37 4.18 22.82
CA TYR A 38 22.50 4.54 21.98
C TYR A 38 23.11 5.89 22.38
N GLU A 39 22.29 6.89 22.66
CA GLU A 39 22.73 8.20 23.15
C GLU A 39 23.52 8.09 24.46
N LYS A 40 23.14 7.17 25.35
CA LYS A 40 23.80 6.96 26.65
C LYS A 40 25.07 6.09 26.59
N THR A 41 25.10 5.10 25.70
CA THR A 41 26.12 4.04 25.76
C THR A 41 26.95 3.87 24.48
N GLY A 42 26.54 4.51 23.36
CA GLY A 42 27.12 4.27 22.03
C GLY A 42 26.87 2.87 21.48
N LYS A 43 26.04 2.03 22.16
CA LYS A 43 25.81 0.63 21.79
C LYS A 43 24.40 0.39 21.27
N ILE A 44 24.22 -0.66 20.44
CA ILE A 44 22.93 -1.06 19.88
C ILE A 44 22.15 -1.91 20.90
N LEU A 45 20.98 -1.43 21.32
CA LEU A 45 20.08 -2.18 22.19
C LEU A 45 19.39 -3.33 21.44
N LYS A 46 19.56 -4.56 21.94
CA LYS A 46 18.80 -5.73 21.50
C LYS A 46 17.57 -5.90 22.40
N VAL A 47 16.38 -5.67 21.85
CA VAL A 47 15.10 -5.77 22.57
C VAL A 47 14.06 -6.46 21.68
N THR A 48 13.16 -7.24 22.31
CA THR A 48 12.07 -7.94 21.63
C THR A 48 10.71 -7.49 22.18
N PRO A 49 9.61 -7.63 21.43
CA PRO A 49 8.27 -7.31 21.91
C PRO A 49 7.81 -8.08 23.14
N ALA A 50 8.44 -9.23 23.43
CA ALA A 50 8.13 -10.05 24.60
C ALA A 50 8.37 -9.28 25.91
N LYS A 51 9.42 -8.46 26.00
CA LYS A 51 9.72 -7.58 27.15
C LYS A 51 8.50 -6.73 27.52
N TYR A 52 7.86 -6.11 26.52
CA TYR A 52 6.75 -5.19 26.77
C TYR A 52 5.46 -5.88 27.20
N LYS A 53 5.27 -7.18 26.95
CA LYS A 53 4.08 -7.90 27.40
C LYS A 53 4.03 -8.12 28.92
N ALA A 54 5.16 -8.07 29.61
CA ALA A 54 5.21 -8.10 31.07
C ALA A 54 4.78 -6.75 31.62
N GLU A 55 5.31 -5.66 31.08
CA GLU A 55 5.01 -4.28 31.50
C GLU A 55 3.60 -3.83 31.07
N PHE A 56 3.11 -4.29 29.89
CA PHE A 56 1.83 -3.90 29.29
C PHE A 56 0.96 -5.13 28.98
N PRO A 57 0.22 -5.69 29.97
CA PRO A 57 -0.57 -6.92 29.79
C PRO A 57 -1.57 -6.91 28.63
N TRP A 58 -2.12 -5.73 28.28
CA TRP A 58 -3.05 -5.57 27.16
C TRP A 58 -2.44 -5.92 25.78
N LEU A 59 -1.12 -5.98 25.66
CA LEU A 59 -0.46 -6.50 24.45
C LEU A 59 -0.70 -7.99 24.21
N LYS A 60 -1.13 -8.75 25.22
CA LYS A 60 -1.48 -10.18 25.11
C LYS A 60 -2.84 -10.39 24.42
N GLU A 61 -3.69 -9.36 24.34
CA GLU A 61 -5.00 -9.42 23.70
C GLU A 61 -4.91 -9.55 22.18
N VAL A 62 -3.82 -9.08 21.59
CA VAL A 62 -3.61 -9.09 20.14
C VAL A 62 -2.66 -10.20 19.69
N ASP A 63 -2.57 -10.39 18.38
CA ASP A 63 -1.69 -11.39 17.78
C ASP A 63 -0.22 -11.08 18.07
N SER A 64 0.49 -12.05 18.64
CA SER A 64 1.91 -11.93 18.97
C SER A 64 2.81 -11.75 17.77
N LEU A 65 2.49 -12.41 16.65
CA LEU A 65 3.25 -12.29 15.41
C LEU A 65 3.10 -10.89 14.80
N ALA A 66 1.96 -10.22 15.02
CA ALA A 66 1.80 -8.83 14.62
C ALA A 66 2.75 -7.89 15.40
N LEU A 67 2.99 -8.16 16.67
CA LEU A 67 3.97 -7.41 17.48
C LEU A 67 5.41 -7.71 17.04
N CYS A 68 5.74 -8.98 16.72
CA CYS A 68 7.05 -9.34 16.15
C CYS A 68 7.30 -8.62 14.82
N ASN A 69 6.28 -8.52 13.95
CA ASN A 69 6.40 -7.77 12.70
C ASN A 69 6.62 -6.25 12.92
N ALA A 70 6.13 -5.67 14.02
CA ALA A 70 6.46 -4.28 14.36
C ALA A 70 7.98 -4.11 14.61
N GLN A 71 8.63 -5.08 15.26
CA GLN A 71 10.08 -5.12 15.42
C GLN A 71 10.79 -5.27 14.07
N LEU A 72 10.37 -6.21 13.22
CA LEU A 72 10.96 -6.43 11.90
C LEU A 72 10.86 -5.18 11.02
N HIS A 73 9.73 -4.48 11.05
CA HIS A 73 9.55 -3.22 10.34
C HIS A 73 10.52 -2.12 10.85
N LEU A 74 10.77 -2.06 12.15
CA LEU A 74 11.75 -1.13 12.70
C LEU A 74 13.18 -1.50 12.27
N GLN A 75 13.51 -2.79 12.29
CA GLN A 75 14.81 -3.28 11.81
C GLN A 75 15.03 -2.96 10.33
N THR A 76 13.99 -3.14 9.50
CA THR A 76 14.02 -2.79 8.07
C THR A 76 14.22 -1.29 7.88
N ALA A 77 13.55 -0.46 8.69
CA ALA A 77 13.71 0.99 8.63
C ALA A 77 15.16 1.41 8.95
N TYR A 78 15.79 0.82 9.96
CA TYR A 78 17.21 1.04 10.25
C TYR A 78 18.13 0.53 9.12
N LYS A 79 17.87 -0.66 8.60
CA LYS A 79 18.66 -1.19 7.45
C LYS A 79 18.62 -0.23 6.26
N ASN A 80 17.44 0.28 5.93
CA ASN A 80 17.29 1.22 4.82
C ASN A 80 18.04 2.54 5.10
N PHE A 81 17.95 3.07 6.30
CA PHE A 81 18.69 4.26 6.71
C PHE A 81 20.21 4.12 6.56
N PHE A 82 20.78 2.98 6.97
CA PHE A 82 22.22 2.74 6.86
C PHE A 82 22.66 2.36 5.45
N ARG A 83 21.79 1.83 4.61
CA ARG A 83 22.09 1.42 3.25
C ARG A 83 22.05 2.57 2.26
N ASP A 84 21.17 3.53 2.46
CA ASP A 84 20.84 4.59 1.50
C ASP A 84 20.76 5.93 2.23
N SER A 85 21.71 6.82 1.92
CA SER A 85 21.82 8.16 2.54
C SER A 85 20.62 9.07 2.26
N SER A 86 19.85 8.80 1.20
CA SER A 86 18.62 9.53 0.88
C SER A 86 17.46 9.17 1.82
N VAL A 87 17.54 8.03 2.52
CA VAL A 87 16.55 7.57 3.48
C VAL A 87 16.82 8.19 4.85
N GLY A 88 15.89 8.99 5.34
CA GLY A 88 16.01 9.60 6.66
C GLY A 88 15.91 8.60 7.81
N PHE A 89 16.35 9.03 9.00
CA PHE A 89 16.26 8.24 10.24
C PHE A 89 14.83 7.76 10.52
N PRO A 90 14.63 6.56 11.11
CA PRO A 90 13.31 6.02 11.43
C PRO A 90 12.47 6.99 12.26
N LYS A 91 11.24 7.27 11.82
CA LYS A 91 10.32 8.21 12.47
C LYS A 91 9.27 7.50 13.31
N PHE A 92 8.80 8.15 14.38
CA PHE A 92 7.67 7.66 15.17
C PHE A 92 6.40 7.59 14.32
N LYS A 93 5.66 6.49 14.47
CA LYS A 93 4.38 6.29 13.79
C LYS A 93 3.27 7.09 14.48
N SER A 94 2.52 7.89 13.73
CA SER A 94 1.44 8.72 14.26
C SER A 94 0.07 8.03 14.19
N LYS A 95 -0.78 8.29 15.21
CA LYS A 95 -2.22 7.94 15.19
C LYS A 95 -3.00 8.73 14.14
N LYS A 96 -2.47 9.89 13.72
CA LYS A 96 -3.10 10.76 12.72
C LYS A 96 -3.02 10.20 11.29
N ASN A 97 -2.14 9.21 11.04
CA ASN A 97 -2.08 8.56 9.74
C ASN A 97 -3.44 7.90 9.42
N PRO A 98 -4.10 8.27 8.31
CA PRO A 98 -5.40 7.73 7.94
C PRO A 98 -5.34 6.25 7.51
N VAL A 99 -4.20 5.78 7.03
CA VAL A 99 -3.97 4.37 6.68
C VAL A 99 -3.32 3.66 7.85
N ARG A 100 -3.94 2.58 8.30
CA ARG A 100 -3.48 1.76 9.42
C ARG A 100 -3.29 0.33 8.94
N SER A 101 -2.22 -0.31 9.38
CA SER A 101 -1.97 -1.71 9.01
C SER A 101 -1.19 -2.45 10.09
N TYR A 102 -1.33 -3.78 10.08
CA TYR A 102 -0.44 -4.70 10.75
C TYR A 102 -0.18 -5.91 9.86
N THR A 103 0.97 -6.52 10.02
CA THR A 103 1.37 -7.75 9.31
C THR A 103 1.48 -8.89 10.31
N THR A 104 1.04 -10.07 9.92
CA THR A 104 1.18 -11.32 10.68
C THR A 104 1.66 -12.43 9.75
N ASN A 105 2.52 -13.33 10.26
CA ASN A 105 3.09 -14.41 9.49
C ASN A 105 2.19 -15.65 9.54
N CYS A 106 2.19 -16.44 8.48
CA CYS A 106 1.56 -17.74 8.46
C CYS A 106 2.51 -18.77 9.10
N VAL A 107 2.11 -19.31 10.25
CA VAL A 107 2.84 -20.33 11.00
C VAL A 107 1.83 -21.40 11.44
N ASN A 108 2.12 -22.67 11.15
CA ASN A 108 1.27 -23.81 11.55
C ASN A 108 -0.22 -23.63 11.18
N GLY A 109 -0.52 -23.08 10.01
CA GLY A 109 -1.90 -22.94 9.52
C GLY A 109 -2.76 -21.91 10.27
N ASN A 110 -2.15 -21.00 11.03
CA ASN A 110 -2.88 -19.94 11.76
C ASN A 110 -3.61 -18.94 10.84
N ILE A 111 -3.23 -18.88 9.56
CA ILE A 111 -3.91 -18.12 8.51
C ILE A 111 -4.39 -19.10 7.44
N THR A 112 -5.67 -19.09 7.14
CA THR A 112 -6.27 -20.01 6.16
C THR A 112 -7.27 -19.25 5.29
N LEU A 113 -7.21 -19.45 3.97
CA LEU A 113 -8.18 -18.95 3.01
C LEU A 113 -9.00 -20.11 2.45
N GLN A 114 -10.31 -20.12 2.71
CA GLN A 114 -11.22 -21.17 2.27
C GLN A 114 -12.62 -20.62 2.05
N ASN A 115 -13.30 -21.02 0.98
CA ASN A 115 -14.70 -20.68 0.70
C ASN A 115 -15.00 -19.17 0.81
N ALA A 116 -14.16 -18.32 0.20
CA ALA A 116 -14.26 -16.86 0.27
C ALA A 116 -14.29 -16.31 1.71
N LYS A 117 -13.70 -17.03 2.65
CA LYS A 117 -13.47 -16.60 4.04
C LYS A 117 -11.98 -16.74 4.37
N LEU A 118 -11.47 -15.78 5.13
CA LEU A 118 -10.10 -15.74 5.61
C LEU A 118 -10.09 -15.89 7.12
N LYS A 119 -9.40 -16.90 7.63
CA LYS A 119 -9.11 -17.05 9.06
C LYS A 119 -7.86 -16.25 9.39
N LEU A 120 -7.94 -15.42 10.43
CA LEU A 120 -6.81 -14.67 10.97
C LEU A 120 -6.67 -14.91 12.47
N PRO A 121 -5.43 -14.86 13.00
CA PRO A 121 -5.18 -15.02 14.44
C PRO A 121 -6.03 -14.05 15.26
N LYS A 122 -6.63 -14.54 16.34
CA LYS A 122 -7.51 -13.80 17.26
C LYS A 122 -8.82 -13.27 16.63
N ALA A 123 -8.88 -13.03 15.31
CA ALA A 123 -10.05 -12.48 14.63
C ALA A 123 -11.03 -13.56 14.12
N GLY A 124 -10.56 -14.81 13.97
CA GLY A 124 -11.35 -15.90 13.41
C GLY A 124 -11.66 -15.70 11.91
N TRP A 125 -12.79 -16.22 11.45
CA TRP A 125 -13.19 -16.19 10.06
C TRP A 125 -13.81 -14.85 9.65
N ILE A 126 -13.33 -14.30 8.51
CA ILE A 126 -13.74 -13.01 7.96
C ILE A 126 -14.13 -13.21 6.50
N ARG A 127 -15.26 -12.65 6.09
CA ARG A 127 -15.68 -12.67 4.69
C ARG A 127 -14.72 -11.83 3.83
N ILE A 128 -14.28 -12.39 2.70
CA ILE A 128 -13.36 -11.78 1.75
C ILE A 128 -14.00 -11.70 0.36
N LYS A 129 -13.73 -10.64 -0.40
CA LYS A 129 -14.09 -10.58 -1.82
C LYS A 129 -12.90 -11.10 -2.64
N GLN A 130 -12.88 -12.41 -2.84
CA GLN A 130 -11.91 -13.07 -3.71
C GLN A 130 -12.36 -12.89 -5.17
N HIS A 131 -11.63 -12.10 -5.93
CA HIS A 131 -11.96 -11.78 -7.33
C HIS A 131 -11.04 -12.46 -8.33
N ARG A 132 -10.12 -13.30 -7.87
CA ARG A 132 -9.23 -14.15 -8.67
C ARG A 132 -8.81 -15.37 -7.85
N SER A 133 -8.58 -16.47 -8.54
CA SER A 133 -8.01 -17.68 -7.98
C SER A 133 -6.55 -17.44 -7.55
N ILE A 134 -6.10 -18.23 -6.63
CA ILE A 134 -4.71 -18.33 -6.22
C ILE A 134 -4.28 -19.74 -6.58
N ASP A 135 -3.13 -19.89 -7.18
CA ASP A 135 -2.58 -21.19 -7.56
C ASP A 135 -2.28 -22.00 -6.28
N ASP A 136 -2.74 -23.24 -6.22
CA ASP A 136 -2.60 -24.11 -5.05
C ASP A 136 -1.13 -24.48 -4.73
N ARG A 137 -0.25 -24.33 -5.74
CA ARG A 137 1.19 -24.49 -5.58
C ARG A 137 1.84 -23.39 -4.73
N TYR A 138 1.15 -22.27 -4.55
CA TYR A 138 1.69 -21.15 -3.81
C TYR A 138 1.53 -21.31 -2.30
N ILE A 139 2.61 -21.15 -1.56
CA ILE A 139 2.66 -21.28 -0.11
C ILE A 139 2.38 -19.92 0.55
N LEU A 140 1.31 -19.85 1.35
CA LEU A 140 0.97 -18.64 2.11
C LEU A 140 2.02 -18.37 3.20
N LYS A 141 2.69 -17.22 3.16
CA LYS A 141 3.73 -16.81 4.12
C LYS A 141 3.23 -15.79 5.14
N GLY A 142 2.21 -15.00 4.81
CA GLY A 142 1.69 -14.04 5.76
C GLY A 142 0.56 -13.19 5.21
N ALA A 143 -0.01 -12.37 6.06
CA ALA A 143 -1.10 -11.46 5.76
C ALA A 143 -0.85 -10.07 6.34
N THR A 144 -1.10 -9.03 5.55
CA THR A 144 -1.13 -7.64 6.03
C THR A 144 -2.57 -7.14 5.97
N VAL A 145 -3.16 -6.90 7.13
CA VAL A 145 -4.49 -6.28 7.26
C VAL A 145 -4.31 -4.77 7.27
N SER A 146 -5.10 -4.08 6.45
CA SER A 146 -5.09 -2.61 6.38
C SER A 146 -6.50 -2.02 6.45
N GLN A 147 -6.61 -0.87 7.10
CA GLN A 147 -7.76 0.01 7.06
C GLN A 147 -7.38 1.27 6.31
N GLU A 148 -8.13 1.61 5.26
CA GLU A 148 -7.94 2.84 4.49
C GLU A 148 -8.74 4.01 5.09
N ALA A 149 -8.43 5.22 4.61
CA ALA A 149 -9.04 6.45 5.08
C ALA A 149 -10.58 6.51 4.86
N ASP A 150 -11.10 5.71 3.92
CA ASP A 150 -12.54 5.58 3.64
C ASP A 150 -13.25 4.51 4.49
N ASP A 151 -12.57 4.02 5.54
CA ASP A 151 -13.01 2.96 6.47
C ASP A 151 -13.16 1.57 5.81
N LYS A 152 -12.62 1.34 4.64
CA LYS A 152 -12.59 0.01 4.03
C LYS A 152 -11.40 -0.78 4.52
N TYR A 153 -11.62 -2.08 4.71
CA TYR A 153 -10.60 -3.02 5.15
C TYR A 153 -10.16 -3.90 3.98
N TYR A 154 -8.85 -4.12 3.92
CA TYR A 154 -8.21 -4.97 2.94
C TYR A 154 -7.23 -5.92 3.62
N VAL A 155 -6.99 -7.04 2.97
CA VAL A 155 -5.88 -7.94 3.30
C VAL A 155 -5.00 -8.10 2.07
N SER A 156 -3.70 -8.03 2.30
CA SER A 156 -2.68 -8.41 1.32
C SER A 156 -2.06 -9.72 1.78
N LEU A 157 -2.27 -10.78 1.02
CA LEU A 157 -1.74 -12.12 1.28
C LEU A 157 -0.42 -12.28 0.53
N LEU A 158 0.64 -12.60 1.25
CA LEU A 158 1.95 -12.88 0.71
C LEU A 158 2.08 -14.38 0.48
N TYR A 159 2.33 -14.77 -0.76
CA TYR A 159 2.61 -16.13 -1.14
C TYR A 159 4.05 -16.23 -1.64
N ALA A 160 4.72 -17.33 -1.32
CA ALA A 160 5.90 -17.78 -2.03
C ALA A 160 5.46 -18.71 -3.15
N ALA A 161 6.10 -18.57 -4.29
CA ALA A 161 6.07 -19.51 -5.39
C ALA A 161 7.48 -19.99 -5.61
N GLU A 162 7.65 -21.21 -6.10
CA GLU A 162 8.91 -21.59 -6.74
C GLU A 162 9.07 -20.68 -7.97
N GLU A 163 10.22 -20.06 -8.10
CA GLU A 163 10.50 -19.21 -9.26
C GLU A 163 10.44 -20.10 -10.51
N ALA A 164 9.38 -19.93 -11.30
CA ALA A 164 9.46 -20.33 -12.68
C ALA A 164 10.44 -19.38 -13.34
N GLU A 165 11.57 -19.89 -13.81
CA GLU A 165 12.42 -19.14 -14.73
C GLU A 165 11.55 -18.68 -15.89
N HIS A 166 11.29 -17.38 -15.94
CA HIS A 166 10.58 -16.83 -17.08
C HIS A 166 11.55 -16.82 -18.25
N GLU A 167 11.41 -17.77 -19.16
CA GLU A 167 12.13 -17.76 -20.43
C GLU A 167 11.94 -16.38 -21.08
N ILE A 168 13.05 -15.70 -21.34
CA ILE A 168 13.05 -14.42 -22.05
C ILE A 168 12.59 -14.71 -23.48
N ARG A 169 11.44 -14.17 -23.85
CA ARG A 169 10.87 -14.33 -25.18
C ARG A 169 11.64 -13.49 -26.21
N PRO A 170 11.80 -13.99 -27.45
CA PRO A 170 12.34 -13.18 -28.52
C PRO A 170 11.44 -11.98 -28.80
N VAL A 171 12.04 -10.82 -29.00
CA VAL A 171 11.31 -9.59 -29.34
C VAL A 171 10.85 -9.65 -30.78
N LYS A 172 9.53 -9.67 -31.00
CA LYS A 172 8.90 -9.62 -32.32
C LYS A 172 8.21 -8.29 -32.59
N THR A 173 7.70 -7.66 -31.51
CA THR A 173 6.97 -6.40 -31.60
C THR A 173 7.50 -5.42 -30.56
N ALA A 174 7.67 -4.16 -30.99
CA ALA A 174 8.16 -3.09 -30.13
C ALA A 174 7.28 -1.85 -30.22
N ILE A 175 7.24 -1.06 -29.14
CA ILE A 175 6.57 0.24 -29.11
C ILE A 175 7.37 1.21 -28.24
N GLY A 176 7.46 2.47 -28.65
CA GLY A 176 7.92 3.61 -27.86
C GLY A 176 6.72 4.35 -27.25
N LEU A 177 6.84 4.78 -26.00
CA LEU A 177 5.83 5.58 -25.32
C LEU A 177 6.48 6.83 -24.76
N ASP A 178 6.04 7.98 -25.22
CA ASP A 178 6.46 9.29 -24.71
C ASP A 178 5.39 9.85 -23.75
N PHE A 179 5.86 10.45 -22.65
CA PHE A 179 4.96 11.01 -21.63
C PHE A 179 4.20 12.23 -22.15
N SER A 180 2.89 12.24 -22.01
CA SER A 180 2.04 13.39 -22.31
C SER A 180 1.37 13.95 -21.06
N MET A 181 1.43 15.27 -20.87
CA MET A 181 0.74 15.95 -19.75
C MET A 181 -0.76 16.08 -19.97
N SER A 182 -1.21 16.17 -21.19
CA SER A 182 -2.64 16.25 -21.56
C SER A 182 -3.30 14.89 -21.57
N GLU A 183 -2.51 13.86 -21.90
CA GLU A 183 -2.93 12.48 -22.02
C GLU A 183 -2.00 11.58 -21.20
N LEU A 184 -2.09 10.29 -21.27
CA LEU A 184 -1.17 9.43 -20.55
C LEU A 184 0.17 9.31 -21.29
N TYR A 185 0.10 9.04 -22.60
CA TYR A 185 1.25 8.95 -23.50
C TYR A 185 0.85 9.22 -24.95
N VAL A 186 1.86 9.48 -25.79
CA VAL A 186 1.82 9.35 -27.23
C VAL A 186 2.71 8.19 -27.62
N ASP A 187 2.27 7.30 -28.48
CA ASP A 187 3.06 6.16 -28.90
C ASP A 187 3.89 6.44 -30.19
N SER A 188 4.83 5.55 -30.50
CA SER A 188 5.69 5.67 -31.68
C SER A 188 4.96 5.61 -33.03
N HIS A 189 3.67 5.30 -33.04
CA HIS A 189 2.82 5.33 -34.24
C HIS A 189 1.95 6.60 -34.29
N GLY A 190 2.12 7.54 -33.33
CA GLY A 190 1.35 8.76 -33.24
C GLY A 190 -0.04 8.57 -32.60
N ALA A 191 -0.34 7.42 -32.03
CA ALA A 191 -1.60 7.23 -31.33
C ALA A 191 -1.52 7.76 -29.89
N HIS A 192 -2.61 8.31 -29.43
CA HIS A 192 -2.74 8.95 -28.10
C HIS A 192 -3.54 8.07 -27.14
N ALA A 193 -3.13 8.05 -25.89
CA ALA A 193 -3.90 7.38 -24.84
C ALA A 193 -4.90 8.35 -24.22
N ASP A 194 -6.18 8.14 -24.51
CA ASP A 194 -7.31 8.88 -23.93
C ASP A 194 -7.32 8.79 -22.40
N TYR A 195 -6.75 9.79 -21.71
CA TYR A 195 -6.75 9.81 -20.26
C TYR A 195 -7.96 10.59 -19.70
N PRO A 196 -8.83 9.96 -18.88
CA PRO A 196 -10.10 10.57 -18.47
C PRO A 196 -10.01 11.71 -17.45
N HIS A 197 -8.84 12.14 -17.01
CA HIS A 197 -8.62 13.22 -16.02
C HIS A 197 -9.50 13.11 -14.77
N PHE A 198 -9.45 11.97 -14.09
CA PHE A 198 -10.35 11.63 -12.98
C PHE A 198 -10.36 12.65 -11.84
N PHE A 199 -9.19 13.25 -11.54
CA PHE A 199 -9.11 14.28 -10.52
C PHE A 199 -9.79 15.57 -10.99
N ARG A 200 -9.51 16.03 -12.22
CA ARG A 200 -10.11 17.27 -12.76
C ARG A 200 -11.63 17.19 -12.81
N LYS A 201 -12.19 16.04 -13.26
CA LYS A 201 -13.66 15.78 -13.26
C LYS A 201 -14.29 15.85 -11.87
N SER A 202 -13.53 15.51 -10.82
CA SER A 202 -14.01 15.49 -9.43
C SER A 202 -13.62 16.71 -8.61
N GLN A 203 -12.83 17.63 -9.18
CA GLN A 203 -12.20 18.73 -8.46
C GLN A 203 -13.21 19.69 -7.82
N GLU A 204 -14.23 20.10 -8.54
CA GLU A 204 -15.26 21.02 -8.02
C GLU A 204 -16.04 20.40 -6.86
N LYS A 205 -16.41 19.12 -7.00
CA LYS A 205 -17.07 18.37 -5.94
C LYS A 205 -16.18 18.25 -4.71
N LEU A 206 -14.89 17.98 -4.90
CA LEU A 206 -13.93 17.89 -3.81
C LEU A 206 -13.76 19.23 -3.10
N ALA A 207 -13.59 20.33 -3.85
CA ALA A 207 -13.46 21.68 -3.32
C ALA A 207 -14.70 22.09 -2.51
N ARG A 208 -15.91 21.78 -3.00
CA ARG A 208 -17.17 22.04 -2.28
C ARG A 208 -17.22 21.29 -0.95
N GLU A 209 -16.84 20.01 -0.93
CA GLU A 209 -16.84 19.21 0.30
C GLU A 209 -15.74 19.65 1.27
N GLN A 210 -14.60 20.13 0.78
CA GLN A 210 -13.53 20.71 1.59
C GLN A 210 -13.97 22.04 2.25
N ARG A 211 -14.63 22.93 1.49
CA ARG A 211 -15.22 24.16 2.06
C ARG A 211 -16.24 23.84 3.16
N ARG A 212 -17.10 22.82 2.96
CA ARG A 212 -18.03 22.37 4.00
C ARG A 212 -17.29 21.86 5.24
N LEU A 213 -16.14 21.20 5.08
CA LEU A 213 -15.33 20.73 6.21
C LEU A 213 -14.71 21.89 7.00
N SER A 214 -14.25 22.95 6.31
CA SER A 214 -13.67 24.14 6.98
C SER A 214 -14.66 24.86 7.89
N HIS A 215 -15.96 24.80 7.57
CA HIS A 215 -17.03 25.35 8.41
C HIS A 215 -17.49 24.39 9.54
N CYS A 216 -16.91 23.21 9.67
CA CYS A 216 -17.25 22.29 10.76
C CYS A 216 -16.30 22.50 11.94
N GLU A 217 -16.83 22.50 13.15
CA GLU A 217 -16.04 22.48 14.37
C GLU A 217 -15.15 21.24 14.42
N LYS A 218 -13.83 21.47 14.60
CA LYS A 218 -12.82 20.40 14.63
C LYS A 218 -13.10 19.43 15.77
N GLY A 219 -13.18 18.12 15.44
CA GLY A 219 -13.45 17.06 16.41
C GLY A 219 -14.93 16.72 16.58
N SER A 220 -15.86 17.54 16.10
CA SER A 220 -17.30 17.25 16.16
C SER A 220 -17.69 16.02 15.30
N SER A 221 -18.82 15.40 15.62
CA SER A 221 -19.39 14.32 14.81
C SER A 221 -19.61 14.73 13.35
N ARG A 222 -20.03 15.99 13.12
CA ARG A 222 -20.23 16.56 11.78
C ARG A 222 -18.91 16.67 11.02
N TYR A 223 -17.85 17.15 11.68
CA TYR A 223 -16.51 17.20 11.13
C TYR A 223 -16.01 15.80 10.72
N MET A 224 -16.16 14.81 11.60
CA MET A 224 -15.72 13.43 11.33
C MET A 224 -16.50 12.79 10.17
N LYS A 225 -17.81 13.01 10.06
CA LYS A 225 -18.62 12.55 8.92
C LYS A 225 -18.17 13.20 7.62
N GLN A 226 -17.93 14.52 7.62
CA GLN A 226 -17.51 15.26 6.45
C GLN A 226 -16.10 14.86 6.00
N LYS A 227 -15.15 14.66 6.93
CA LYS A 227 -13.82 14.14 6.65
C LYS A 227 -13.87 12.76 5.98
N LYS A 228 -14.75 11.87 6.43
CA LYS A 228 -14.97 10.55 5.79
C LYS A 228 -15.52 10.69 4.37
N LYS A 229 -16.40 11.65 4.11
CA LYS A 229 -16.94 11.90 2.78
C LYS A 229 -15.83 12.31 1.81
N ILE A 230 -14.96 13.23 2.23
CA ILE A 230 -13.80 13.67 1.45
C ILE A 230 -12.84 12.49 1.20
N ALA A 231 -12.54 11.69 2.23
CA ALA A 231 -11.69 10.51 2.08
C ALA A 231 -12.26 9.49 1.07
N ARG A 232 -13.58 9.30 1.04
CA ARG A 232 -14.26 8.46 0.04
C ARG A 232 -14.14 8.99 -1.38
N LEU A 233 -14.20 10.31 -1.57
CA LEU A 233 -14.01 10.95 -2.88
C LEU A 233 -12.56 10.73 -3.37
N HIS A 234 -11.56 11.01 -2.54
CA HIS A 234 -10.16 10.74 -2.88
C HIS A 234 -9.92 9.26 -3.21
N ALA A 235 -10.46 8.36 -2.40
CA ALA A 235 -10.33 6.92 -2.63
C ALA A 235 -11.03 6.47 -3.93
N HIS A 236 -12.13 7.10 -4.31
CA HIS A 236 -12.83 6.83 -5.58
C HIS A 236 -11.96 7.24 -6.77
N ILE A 237 -11.46 8.48 -6.78
CA ILE A 237 -10.57 9.01 -7.82
C ILE A 237 -9.32 8.11 -7.98
N ALA A 238 -8.67 7.77 -6.87
CA ALA A 238 -7.49 6.92 -6.90
C ALA A 238 -7.77 5.50 -7.47
N ARG A 239 -8.95 4.94 -7.18
CA ARG A 239 -9.35 3.63 -7.73
C ARG A 239 -9.69 3.69 -9.21
N GLN A 240 -10.37 4.73 -9.67
CA GLN A 240 -10.64 4.94 -11.10
C GLN A 240 -9.34 5.06 -11.89
N ARG A 241 -8.40 5.90 -11.42
CA ARG A 241 -7.07 6.03 -12.01
C ARG A 241 -6.35 4.68 -12.07
N LYS A 242 -6.29 3.98 -10.94
CA LYS A 242 -5.63 2.68 -10.87
C LYS A 242 -6.23 1.64 -11.81
N ASP A 243 -7.54 1.59 -11.92
CA ASP A 243 -8.25 0.67 -12.84
C ASP A 243 -7.92 0.97 -14.30
N TYR A 244 -7.98 2.25 -14.69
CA TYR A 244 -7.60 2.70 -16.02
C TYR A 244 -6.15 2.31 -16.35
N LEU A 245 -5.20 2.68 -15.49
CA LEU A 245 -3.77 2.39 -15.70
C LEU A 245 -3.49 0.88 -15.75
N HIS A 246 -4.21 0.06 -14.98
CA HIS A 246 -4.11 -1.39 -15.08
C HIS A 246 -4.63 -1.93 -16.42
N LYS A 247 -5.73 -1.38 -16.93
CA LYS A 247 -6.30 -1.79 -18.23
C LYS A 247 -5.37 -1.39 -19.36
N GLU A 248 -4.91 -0.14 -19.36
CA GLU A 248 -4.04 0.37 -20.41
C GLU A 248 -2.68 -0.34 -20.45
N SER A 249 -2.02 -0.49 -19.30
CA SER A 249 -0.77 -1.26 -19.24
C SER A 249 -0.96 -2.73 -19.60
N ARG A 250 -2.15 -3.33 -19.37
CA ARG A 250 -2.44 -4.70 -19.83
C ARG A 250 -2.61 -4.76 -21.36
N LYS A 251 -3.29 -3.78 -21.94
CA LYS A 251 -3.45 -3.67 -23.40
C LYS A 251 -2.07 -3.67 -24.07
N ILE A 252 -1.17 -2.79 -23.65
CA ILE A 252 0.17 -2.69 -24.22
C ILE A 252 0.96 -4.00 -24.04
N THR A 253 1.01 -4.54 -22.83
CA THR A 253 1.77 -5.77 -22.56
C THR A 253 1.22 -7.03 -23.25
N ASN A 254 -0.03 -7.02 -23.72
CA ASN A 254 -0.58 -8.11 -24.49
C ASN A 254 -0.10 -8.07 -25.95
N PHE A 255 0.10 -6.88 -26.53
CA PHE A 255 0.43 -6.73 -27.94
C PHE A 255 1.93 -6.65 -28.22
N TYR A 256 2.71 -6.03 -27.31
CA TYR A 256 4.12 -5.75 -27.55
C TYR A 256 5.03 -6.60 -26.65
N ASP A 257 6.18 -6.99 -27.20
CA ASP A 257 7.23 -7.75 -26.50
C ASP A 257 8.27 -6.83 -25.89
N LEU A 258 8.48 -5.65 -26.49
CA LEU A 258 9.39 -4.62 -26.01
C LEU A 258 8.67 -3.28 -25.91
N VAL A 259 8.79 -2.63 -24.75
CA VAL A 259 8.25 -1.27 -24.51
C VAL A 259 9.38 -0.34 -24.11
N CYS A 260 9.64 0.66 -24.94
CA CYS A 260 10.62 1.71 -24.66
C CYS A 260 9.91 2.92 -24.05
N ILE A 261 10.42 3.43 -22.94
CA ILE A 261 9.90 4.62 -22.26
C ILE A 261 11.04 5.57 -21.91
N GLU A 262 10.76 6.86 -21.88
CA GLU A 262 11.70 7.87 -21.42
C GLU A 262 11.89 7.79 -19.89
N SER A 263 13.15 7.94 -19.44
CA SER A 263 13.49 7.99 -18.01
C SER A 263 13.27 9.41 -17.47
N LEU A 264 12.10 9.65 -16.89
CA LEU A 264 11.69 10.96 -16.35
C LEU A 264 11.79 11.03 -14.83
N ASN A 265 12.33 12.14 -14.32
CA ASN A 265 12.27 12.44 -12.89
C ASN A 265 10.89 13.00 -12.48
N MET A 266 9.92 12.10 -12.34
CA MET A 266 8.55 12.47 -11.99
C MET A 266 8.42 13.23 -10.66
N LYS A 267 9.39 13.05 -9.76
CA LYS A 267 9.40 13.75 -8.47
C LYS A 267 9.71 15.24 -8.66
N GLU A 268 10.70 15.57 -9.43
CA GLU A 268 11.04 16.97 -9.77
C GLU A 268 9.91 17.62 -10.57
N MET A 269 9.42 16.95 -11.61
CA MET A 269 8.29 17.45 -12.41
C MET A 269 7.03 17.71 -11.56
N SER A 270 6.77 16.89 -10.54
CA SER A 270 5.62 17.06 -9.65
C SER A 270 5.74 18.26 -8.69
N GLN A 271 6.96 18.76 -8.48
CA GLN A 271 7.22 19.93 -7.62
C GLN A 271 7.08 21.25 -8.38
N ASP A 272 7.09 21.24 -9.71
CA ASP A 272 6.85 22.43 -10.52
C ASP A 272 5.39 22.90 -10.37
N SER A 273 5.20 24.16 -9.99
CA SER A 273 3.87 24.75 -9.76
C SER A 273 2.97 24.73 -10.99
N ARG A 274 3.55 24.76 -12.21
CA ARG A 274 2.84 24.76 -13.50
C ARG A 274 2.34 23.37 -13.87
N PHE A 275 3.14 22.32 -13.62
CA PHE A 275 2.90 20.96 -14.11
C PHE A 275 2.49 19.97 -13.04
N GLY A 276 2.80 20.23 -11.77
CA GLY A 276 2.61 19.29 -10.66
C GLY A 276 1.22 18.68 -10.58
N LYS A 277 0.17 19.50 -10.86
CA LYS A 277 -1.22 19.01 -10.85
C LYS A 277 -1.50 18.01 -11.96
N SER A 278 -1.00 18.25 -13.17
CA SER A 278 -1.16 17.36 -14.33
C SER A 278 -0.37 16.06 -14.13
N VAL A 279 0.86 16.16 -13.66
CA VAL A 279 1.72 15.00 -13.33
C VAL A 279 1.05 14.11 -12.27
N HIS A 280 0.51 14.71 -11.20
CA HIS A 280 -0.20 13.94 -10.17
C HIS A 280 -1.52 13.33 -10.64
N ASP A 281 -2.26 14.01 -11.54
CA ASP A 281 -3.51 13.46 -12.09
C ASP A 281 -3.23 12.31 -13.06
N ASN A 282 -2.24 12.44 -13.91
CA ASN A 282 -1.88 11.47 -14.93
C ASN A 282 -1.45 10.11 -14.33
N GLY A 283 -0.53 10.10 -13.36
CA GLY A 283 -0.07 8.88 -12.68
C GLY A 283 0.93 8.05 -13.49
N TRP A 284 1.76 8.70 -14.33
CA TRP A 284 2.78 8.07 -15.17
C TRP A 284 3.67 7.07 -14.43
N GLY A 285 4.26 7.44 -13.30
CA GLY A 285 5.10 6.52 -12.52
C GLY A 285 4.38 5.23 -12.11
N MET A 286 3.08 5.31 -11.76
CA MET A 286 2.27 4.11 -11.48
C MET A 286 2.03 3.27 -12.75
N PHE A 287 1.89 3.92 -13.90
CA PHE A 287 1.70 3.26 -15.19
C PHE A 287 2.96 2.49 -15.58
N THR A 288 4.14 3.12 -15.49
CA THR A 288 5.43 2.49 -15.79
C THR A 288 5.75 1.33 -14.86
N ASP A 289 5.46 1.46 -13.55
CA ASP A 289 5.52 0.34 -12.61
C ASP A 289 4.62 -0.84 -13.04
N PHE A 290 3.42 -0.54 -13.56
CA PHE A 290 2.50 -1.60 -14.02
C PHE A 290 2.96 -2.25 -15.33
N LEU A 291 3.57 -1.52 -16.21
CA LEU A 291 4.20 -2.06 -17.42
C LEU A 291 5.35 -3.00 -17.03
N SER A 292 6.31 -2.51 -16.26
CA SER A 292 7.51 -3.23 -15.87
C SER A 292 7.19 -4.62 -15.29
N TYR A 293 6.41 -4.71 -14.20
CA TYR A 293 6.15 -6.03 -13.60
C TYR A 293 5.29 -6.94 -14.48
N LYS A 294 4.48 -6.40 -15.41
CA LYS A 294 3.67 -7.22 -16.32
C LYS A 294 4.50 -7.79 -17.46
N LEU A 295 5.42 -6.99 -18.01
CA LEU A 295 6.38 -7.42 -19.01
C LEU A 295 7.30 -8.50 -18.43
N GLU A 296 7.89 -8.24 -17.26
CA GLU A 296 8.74 -9.20 -16.55
C GLU A 296 8.03 -10.55 -16.35
N ARG A 297 6.79 -10.55 -15.85
CA ARG A 297 6.01 -11.78 -15.68
C ARG A 297 5.65 -12.50 -16.98
N ALA A 298 5.67 -11.81 -18.09
CA ALA A 298 5.40 -12.38 -19.40
C ALA A 298 6.69 -12.82 -20.14
N GLY A 299 7.87 -12.66 -19.53
CA GLY A 299 9.17 -12.87 -20.16
C GLY A 299 9.47 -11.86 -21.27
N LYS A 300 8.90 -10.65 -21.18
CA LYS A 300 9.00 -9.52 -22.11
C LYS A 300 9.85 -8.40 -21.53
N LYS A 301 10.23 -7.43 -22.34
CA LYS A 301 11.13 -6.32 -21.96
C LYS A 301 10.45 -4.96 -22.09
#